data_08214a9fa6e71a2d873f0fee39875c9e
#
_entry.id   08214a9fa6e71a2d873f0fee39875c9e
#
_cell.length_a   1.000
_cell.length_b   1.000
_cell.length_c   1.000
_cell.angle_alpha   90.00
_cell.angle_beta   90.00
_cell.angle_gamma   90.00
#
_symmetry.space_group_name_H-M   'P 1'
#
loop_
_entity.id
_entity.type
_entity.pdbx_description
1 polymer ?
#
loop_
_entity_poly.entity_id
_entity_poly.type
_entity_poly.pdbx_seq_one_letter_code
_entity_poly.pdbx_strand_id
1 'polypeptide(L)'
;AVAPAALSYRGMEYPQVSLLGVELYSRYRDNLEALVAHEAAHHWWFQIVHNDPVSEPWLDEALAEYAMRLYFEAVYGEDRAAAVEQQRWRVPLSLLAERNADVNVNRPVDAFESGSQYETIVYAKGALFYAQLREAMGDRAFRDFLRTYLGRYRYQIVSTEDWLAELRSLDNPELLTLYREWVQPPSARPVMEPTPTDAPEVQAVVP
;
A
#
# COMPACT_ATOMS: atom_id res chain seq x y z
N ALA A 1 -18.80 -12.88 4.52
CA ALA A 1 -19.80 -12.84 3.44
C ALA A 1 -19.36 -11.86 2.34
N VAL A 2 -19.72 -12.13 1.09
CA VAL A 2 -19.52 -11.23 -0.05
C VAL A 2 -20.87 -10.84 -0.59
N ALA A 3 -21.14 -9.55 -0.78
CA ALA A 3 -22.44 -9.04 -1.25
C ALA A 3 -22.27 -7.97 -2.33
N PRO A 4 -23.10 -7.98 -3.38
CA PRO A 4 -23.12 -6.88 -4.36
C PRO A 4 -23.72 -5.62 -3.76
N ALA A 5 -23.13 -4.47 -4.09
CA ALA A 5 -23.62 -3.16 -3.66
C ALA A 5 -23.43 -2.09 -4.75
N ALA A 6 -24.24 -1.06 -4.74
CA ALA A 6 -24.00 0.13 -5.56
C ALA A 6 -22.96 0.99 -4.85
N LEU A 7 -21.70 0.91 -5.31
CA LEU A 7 -20.56 1.61 -4.74
C LEU A 7 -20.01 2.64 -5.72
N SER A 8 -19.41 3.70 -5.21
CA SER A 8 -18.61 4.65 -6.01
C SER A 8 -17.17 4.14 -6.25
N TYR A 9 -16.78 3.07 -5.59
CA TYR A 9 -15.53 2.34 -5.67
C TYR A 9 -15.82 0.84 -5.91
N ARG A 10 -14.80 0.02 -6.18
CA ARG A 10 -15.01 -1.36 -6.66
C ARG A 10 -15.30 -2.35 -5.55
N GLY A 11 -14.71 -2.19 -4.37
CA GLY A 11 -14.86 -3.06 -3.21
C GLY A 11 -14.80 -2.29 -1.89
N MET A 12 -15.20 -2.97 -0.80
CA MET A 12 -15.12 -2.45 0.57
C MET A 12 -15.11 -3.61 1.56
N GLU A 13 -14.12 -3.61 2.39
CA GLU A 13 -13.71 -4.69 3.30
C GLU A 13 -14.30 -4.59 4.71
N TYR A 14 -15.58 -4.33 4.87
CA TYR A 14 -16.19 -4.28 6.20
C TYR A 14 -16.01 -5.56 7.00
N PRO A 15 -15.93 -5.49 8.35
CA PRO A 15 -15.82 -6.69 9.20
C PRO A 15 -16.89 -7.73 8.88
N GLN A 16 -16.45 -8.95 8.51
CA GLN A 16 -17.27 -10.11 8.17
C GLN A 16 -18.13 -9.97 6.89
N VAL A 17 -18.11 -8.82 6.21
CA VAL A 17 -18.81 -8.64 4.93
C VAL A 17 -17.99 -7.77 3.99
N SER A 18 -17.60 -8.33 2.83
CA SER A 18 -17.02 -7.55 1.75
C SER A 18 -18.13 -7.15 0.78
N LEU A 19 -18.20 -5.88 0.46
CA LEU A 19 -19.13 -5.37 -0.55
C LEU A 19 -18.38 -5.24 -1.88
N LEU A 20 -19.03 -5.66 -2.97
CA LEU A 20 -18.48 -5.56 -4.31
C LEU A 20 -19.40 -4.74 -5.20
N GLY A 21 -18.83 -3.86 -6.02
CA GLY A 21 -19.58 -3.07 -6.98
C GLY A 21 -20.44 -3.93 -7.91
N VAL A 22 -21.72 -3.59 -8.07
CA VAL A 22 -22.67 -4.39 -8.89
C VAL A 22 -22.21 -4.52 -10.35
N GLU A 23 -21.45 -3.58 -10.88
CA GLU A 23 -20.88 -3.61 -12.22
C GLU A 23 -19.87 -4.74 -12.45
N LEU A 24 -19.26 -5.27 -11.38
CA LEU A 24 -18.36 -6.42 -11.44
C LEU A 24 -19.09 -7.71 -11.78
N TYR A 25 -20.42 -7.77 -11.57
CA TYR A 25 -21.23 -8.93 -11.93
C TYR A 25 -21.69 -8.90 -13.40
N SER A 26 -21.37 -7.83 -14.11
CA SER A 26 -21.78 -7.59 -15.51
C SER A 26 -20.64 -7.06 -16.36
N ARG A 27 -20.45 -5.74 -16.40
CA ARG A 27 -19.53 -5.03 -17.30
C ARG A 27 -18.05 -5.36 -17.04
N TYR A 28 -17.66 -5.57 -15.78
CA TYR A 28 -16.27 -5.80 -15.35
C TYR A 28 -16.07 -7.20 -14.77
N ARG A 29 -16.81 -8.17 -15.27
CA ARG A 29 -16.81 -9.55 -14.74
C ARG A 29 -15.45 -10.21 -14.71
N ASP A 30 -14.55 -9.88 -15.64
CA ASP A 30 -13.19 -10.42 -15.71
C ASP A 30 -12.32 -9.98 -14.52
N ASN A 31 -12.71 -8.90 -13.83
CA ASN A 31 -12.02 -8.41 -12.64
C ASN A 31 -12.61 -8.95 -11.33
N LEU A 32 -13.76 -9.61 -11.39
CA LEU A 32 -14.50 -10.04 -10.18
C LEU A 32 -13.66 -10.94 -9.28
N GLU A 33 -13.02 -11.95 -9.86
CA GLU A 33 -12.23 -12.92 -9.10
C GLU A 33 -11.05 -12.27 -8.39
N ALA A 34 -10.31 -11.41 -9.08
CA ALA A 34 -9.19 -10.69 -8.51
C ALA A 34 -9.63 -9.81 -7.33
N LEU A 35 -10.76 -9.11 -7.50
CA LEU A 35 -11.28 -8.26 -6.44
C LEU A 35 -11.82 -9.07 -5.25
N VAL A 36 -12.50 -10.19 -5.50
CA VAL A 36 -12.92 -11.10 -4.41
C VAL A 36 -11.73 -11.60 -3.61
N ALA A 37 -10.62 -11.96 -4.28
CA ALA A 37 -9.40 -12.41 -3.61
C ALA A 37 -8.75 -11.28 -2.79
N HIS A 38 -8.73 -10.05 -3.33
CA HIS A 38 -8.26 -8.85 -2.64
C HIS A 38 -9.09 -8.56 -1.38
N GLU A 39 -10.41 -8.43 -1.51
CA GLU A 39 -11.31 -8.17 -0.39
C GLU A 39 -11.28 -9.29 0.67
N ALA A 40 -11.07 -10.53 0.24
CA ALA A 40 -10.90 -11.64 1.17
C ALA A 40 -9.59 -11.52 1.96
N ALA A 41 -8.52 -10.99 1.36
CA ALA A 41 -7.24 -10.80 2.04
C ALA A 41 -7.32 -9.77 3.17
N HIS A 42 -8.20 -8.77 3.06
CA HIS A 42 -8.45 -7.79 4.11
C HIS A 42 -8.98 -8.41 5.42
N HIS A 43 -9.47 -9.66 5.40
CA HIS A 43 -9.79 -10.37 6.65
C HIS A 43 -8.55 -10.59 7.54
N TRP A 44 -7.35 -10.59 6.98
CA TRP A 44 -6.08 -10.63 7.71
C TRP A 44 -5.43 -9.26 7.77
N TRP A 45 -5.28 -8.60 6.61
CA TRP A 45 -4.61 -7.32 6.42
C TRP A 45 -5.65 -6.19 6.44
N PHE A 46 -6.04 -5.75 7.57
CA PHE A 46 -6.98 -4.75 8.03
C PHE A 46 -7.89 -5.26 9.17
N GLN A 47 -8.53 -6.44 9.04
CA GLN A 47 -9.46 -6.89 10.09
C GLN A 47 -8.74 -7.51 11.30
N ILE A 48 -7.63 -8.20 11.08
CA ILE A 48 -6.83 -8.82 12.17
C ILE A 48 -5.64 -7.94 12.53
N VAL A 49 -4.88 -7.44 11.56
CA VAL A 49 -3.86 -6.42 11.74
C VAL A 49 -4.38 -5.14 11.11
N HIS A 50 -4.78 -4.20 11.96
CA HIS A 50 -5.42 -2.95 11.55
C HIS A 50 -4.40 -1.84 11.38
N ASN A 51 -4.70 -0.83 10.56
CA ASN A 51 -3.90 0.38 10.34
C ASN A 51 -4.81 1.61 10.24
N ASP A 52 -4.23 2.79 10.11
CA ASP A 52 -4.93 3.99 9.69
C ASP A 52 -5.02 4.02 8.15
N PRO A 53 -6.19 3.71 7.53
CA PRO A 53 -6.32 3.62 6.08
C PRO A 53 -6.28 4.98 5.38
N VAL A 54 -6.27 6.08 6.13
CA VAL A 54 -6.17 7.44 5.59
C VAL A 54 -4.74 7.93 5.58
N SER A 55 -4.02 7.70 6.68
CA SER A 55 -2.65 8.18 6.84
C SER A 55 -1.62 7.22 6.26
N GLU A 56 -1.86 5.91 6.35
CA GLU A 56 -0.93 4.84 5.95
C GLU A 56 -1.63 3.71 5.17
N PRO A 57 -2.35 4.03 4.07
CA PRO A 57 -3.18 3.06 3.32
C PRO A 57 -2.39 1.90 2.72
N TRP A 58 -1.09 2.02 2.56
CA TRP A 58 -0.25 0.98 1.96
C TRP A 58 -0.13 -0.27 2.84
N LEU A 59 -0.33 -0.16 4.17
CA LEU A 59 -0.13 -1.24 5.11
C LEU A 59 -1.14 -2.39 4.91
N ASP A 60 -2.35 -2.06 4.51
CA ASP A 60 -3.40 -3.05 4.20
C ASP A 60 -3.55 -3.27 2.70
N GLU A 61 -3.69 -2.21 1.92
CA GLU A 61 -4.03 -2.28 0.50
C GLU A 61 -2.93 -2.95 -0.35
N ALA A 62 -1.66 -2.59 -0.12
CA ALA A 62 -0.56 -3.21 -0.84
C ALA A 62 -0.44 -4.70 -0.53
N LEU A 63 -0.66 -5.07 0.73
CA LEU A 63 -0.56 -6.46 1.17
C LEU A 63 -1.77 -7.29 0.75
N ALA A 64 -2.98 -6.69 0.75
CA ALA A 64 -4.17 -7.34 0.21
C ALA A 64 -4.05 -7.57 -1.32
N GLU A 65 -3.55 -6.58 -2.07
CA GLU A 65 -3.31 -6.72 -3.51
C GLU A 65 -2.22 -7.77 -3.80
N TYR A 66 -1.16 -7.83 -2.99
CA TYR A 66 -0.16 -8.89 -3.12
C TYR A 66 -0.72 -10.27 -2.76
N ALA A 67 -1.54 -10.37 -1.74
CA ALA A 67 -2.21 -11.63 -1.37
C ALA A 67 -3.14 -12.15 -2.47
N MET A 68 -3.80 -11.25 -3.20
CA MET A 68 -4.55 -11.61 -4.42
C MET A 68 -3.64 -12.30 -5.45
N ARG A 69 -2.42 -11.81 -5.69
CA ARG A 69 -1.47 -12.49 -6.58
C ARG A 69 -1.10 -13.89 -6.07
N LEU A 70 -0.86 -14.03 -4.74
CA LEU A 70 -0.60 -15.35 -4.15
C LEU A 70 -1.76 -16.33 -4.35
N TYR A 71 -3.00 -15.84 -4.31
CA TYR A 71 -4.17 -16.63 -4.66
C TYR A 71 -4.08 -17.14 -6.11
N PHE A 72 -3.79 -16.26 -7.09
CA PHE A 72 -3.66 -16.68 -8.48
C PHE A 72 -2.51 -17.67 -8.70
N GLU A 73 -1.38 -17.47 -8.01
CA GLU A 73 -0.25 -18.41 -8.03
C GLU A 73 -0.66 -19.80 -7.51
N ALA A 74 -1.38 -19.84 -6.40
CA ALA A 74 -1.79 -21.10 -5.77
C ALA A 74 -2.85 -21.86 -6.57
N VAL A 75 -3.78 -21.14 -7.21
CA VAL A 75 -4.92 -21.75 -7.92
C VAL A 75 -4.59 -22.07 -9.38
N TYR A 76 -3.86 -21.17 -10.05
CA TYR A 76 -3.64 -21.23 -11.50
C TYR A 76 -2.18 -21.38 -11.91
N GLY A 77 -1.25 -21.29 -10.96
CA GLY A 77 0.18 -21.36 -11.21
C GLY A 77 0.81 -20.00 -11.52
N GLU A 78 2.16 -20.01 -11.56
CA GLU A 78 2.98 -18.81 -11.70
C GLU A 78 2.72 -18.02 -12.99
N ASP A 79 2.52 -18.68 -14.12
CA ASP A 79 2.28 -18.00 -15.40
C ASP A 79 1.04 -17.09 -15.34
N ARG A 80 -0.02 -17.57 -14.70
CA ARG A 80 -1.24 -16.77 -14.53
C ARG A 80 -1.06 -15.64 -13.52
N ALA A 81 -0.36 -15.89 -12.42
CA ALA A 81 -0.03 -14.86 -11.44
C ALA A 81 0.85 -13.75 -12.06
N ALA A 82 1.86 -14.12 -12.85
CA ALA A 82 2.71 -13.16 -13.57
C ALA A 82 1.92 -12.34 -14.60
N ALA A 83 0.96 -12.94 -15.30
CA ALA A 83 0.09 -12.21 -16.22
C ALA A 83 -0.80 -11.18 -15.49
N VAL A 84 -1.34 -11.52 -14.32
CA VAL A 84 -2.09 -10.61 -13.47
C VAL A 84 -1.20 -9.47 -12.98
N GLU A 85 0.00 -9.78 -12.48
CA GLU A 85 1.01 -8.81 -12.06
C GLU A 85 1.36 -7.84 -13.20
N GLN A 86 1.64 -8.36 -14.40
CA GLN A 86 1.99 -7.54 -15.55
C GLN A 86 0.87 -6.56 -15.92
N GLN A 87 -0.37 -7.06 -15.99
CA GLN A 87 -1.51 -6.26 -16.42
C GLN A 87 -1.98 -5.26 -15.37
N ARG A 88 -2.02 -5.66 -14.10
CA ARG A 88 -2.60 -4.84 -13.03
C ARG A 88 -1.58 -3.90 -12.38
N TRP A 89 -0.29 -4.24 -12.39
CA TRP A 89 0.71 -3.48 -11.64
C TRP A 89 1.79 -2.88 -12.54
N ARG A 90 2.50 -3.70 -13.33
CA ARG A 90 3.65 -3.20 -14.09
C ARG A 90 3.27 -2.24 -15.19
N VAL A 91 2.20 -2.53 -15.94
CA VAL A 91 1.73 -1.62 -17.01
C VAL A 91 1.24 -0.29 -16.45
N PRO A 92 0.33 -0.22 -15.47
CA PRO A 92 -0.07 1.05 -14.87
C PRO A 92 1.10 1.85 -14.28
N LEU A 93 2.02 1.18 -13.59
CA LEU A 93 3.18 1.85 -12.99
C LEU A 93 4.12 2.43 -14.06
N SER A 94 4.39 1.71 -15.16
CA SER A 94 5.22 2.24 -16.25
C SER A 94 4.60 3.47 -16.90
N LEU A 95 3.28 3.47 -17.13
CA LEU A 95 2.56 4.63 -17.67
C LEU A 95 2.57 5.83 -16.72
N LEU A 96 2.58 5.58 -15.41
CA LEU A 96 2.70 6.63 -14.41
C LEU A 96 4.12 7.21 -14.39
N ALA A 97 5.15 6.36 -14.48
CA ALA A 97 6.55 6.75 -14.53
C ALA A 97 6.88 7.59 -15.77
N GLU A 98 6.32 7.26 -16.94
CA GLU A 98 6.46 8.05 -18.17
C GLU A 98 5.96 9.50 -18.01
N ARG A 99 5.04 9.74 -17.08
CA ARG A 99 4.48 11.06 -16.75
C ARG A 99 5.24 11.76 -15.62
N ASN A 100 6.32 11.17 -15.11
CA ASN A 100 7.06 11.63 -13.91
C ASN A 100 6.18 11.74 -12.65
N ALA A 101 5.15 10.92 -12.55
CA ALA A 101 4.19 10.91 -11.45
C ALA A 101 4.40 9.71 -10.49
N ASP A 102 5.47 8.93 -10.68
CA ASP A 102 5.89 7.88 -9.76
C ASP A 102 6.45 8.48 -8.47
N VAL A 103 5.88 8.08 -7.35
CA VAL A 103 6.27 8.53 -6.00
C VAL A 103 6.41 7.34 -5.06
N ASN A 104 6.98 7.56 -3.87
CA ASN A 104 7.08 6.50 -2.86
C ASN A 104 5.71 6.13 -2.30
N VAL A 105 5.58 4.87 -1.88
CA VAL A 105 4.30 4.25 -1.53
C VAL A 105 3.69 4.81 -0.24
N ASN A 106 4.50 5.05 0.81
CA ASN A 106 4.00 5.52 2.10
C ASN A 106 3.65 7.02 2.05
N ARG A 107 2.38 7.28 1.76
CA ARG A 107 1.78 8.62 1.73
C ARG A 107 0.34 8.56 2.20
N PRO A 108 -0.17 9.61 2.85
CA PRO A 108 -1.59 9.72 3.16
C PRO A 108 -2.42 9.91 1.88
N VAL A 109 -3.69 9.54 1.93
CA VAL A 109 -4.60 9.53 0.77
C VAL A 109 -4.68 10.88 0.06
N ASP A 110 -4.66 11.99 0.80
CA ASP A 110 -4.76 13.36 0.28
C ASP A 110 -3.46 13.89 -0.35
N ALA A 111 -2.34 13.16 -0.22
CA ALA A 111 -1.06 13.52 -0.84
C ALA A 111 -0.91 13.05 -2.29
N PHE A 112 -1.91 12.35 -2.84
CA PHE A 112 -1.92 11.92 -4.23
C PHE A 112 -2.67 12.92 -5.12
N GLU A 113 -2.15 13.14 -6.33
CA GLU A 113 -2.71 14.09 -7.29
C GLU A 113 -4.08 13.64 -7.86
N SER A 114 -4.34 12.34 -7.86
CA SER A 114 -5.58 11.75 -8.36
C SER A 114 -5.83 10.35 -7.80
N GLY A 115 -7.08 9.88 -7.86
CA GLY A 115 -7.42 8.51 -7.50
C GLY A 115 -6.69 7.45 -8.34
N SER A 116 -6.38 7.74 -9.60
CA SER A 116 -5.59 6.84 -10.46
C SER A 116 -4.14 6.75 -10.01
N GLN A 117 -3.53 7.85 -9.56
CA GLN A 117 -2.19 7.83 -8.98
C GLN A 117 -2.20 7.03 -7.67
N TYR A 118 -3.17 7.31 -6.80
CA TYR A 118 -3.36 6.57 -5.55
C TYR A 118 -3.45 5.06 -5.80
N GLU A 119 -4.36 4.62 -6.69
CA GLU A 119 -4.54 3.20 -7.04
C GLU A 119 -3.23 2.59 -7.57
N THR A 120 -2.52 3.29 -8.47
CA THR A 120 -1.28 2.77 -9.04
C THR A 120 -0.14 2.70 -8.01
N ILE A 121 -0.01 3.69 -7.14
CA ILE A 121 1.10 3.74 -6.17
C ILE A 121 0.82 2.83 -4.98
N VAL A 122 -0.32 2.93 -4.35
CA VAL A 122 -0.61 2.19 -3.12
C VAL A 122 -0.83 0.71 -3.41
N TYR A 123 -1.64 0.38 -4.40
CA TYR A 123 -1.95 -1.01 -4.76
C TYR A 123 -0.86 -1.63 -5.62
N ALA A 124 -0.61 -1.10 -6.82
CA ALA A 124 0.26 -1.76 -7.77
C ALA A 124 1.74 -1.68 -7.37
N LYS A 125 2.27 -0.49 -7.09
CA LYS A 125 3.67 -0.33 -6.67
C LYS A 125 3.90 -0.94 -5.28
N GLY A 126 2.93 -0.80 -4.35
CA GLY A 126 2.99 -1.44 -3.05
C GLY A 126 3.03 -2.96 -3.13
N ALA A 127 2.21 -3.58 -3.99
CA ALA A 127 2.25 -5.02 -4.20
C ALA A 127 3.56 -5.47 -4.87
N LEU A 128 4.10 -4.70 -5.82
CA LEU A 128 5.41 -4.97 -6.42
C LEU A 128 6.54 -4.90 -5.40
N PHE A 129 6.46 -4.00 -4.42
CA PHE A 129 7.41 -3.96 -3.30
C PHE A 129 7.40 -5.29 -2.52
N TYR A 130 6.23 -5.86 -2.21
CA TYR A 130 6.14 -7.18 -1.58
C TYR A 130 6.68 -8.31 -2.46
N ALA A 131 6.52 -8.21 -3.80
CA ALA A 131 7.13 -9.14 -4.73
C ALA A 131 8.68 -9.08 -4.66
N GLN A 132 9.25 -7.87 -4.62
CA GLN A 132 10.70 -7.68 -4.46
C GLN A 132 11.20 -8.17 -3.09
N LEU A 133 10.45 -7.93 -2.01
CA LEU A 133 10.79 -8.48 -0.70
C LEU A 133 10.83 -10.00 -0.72
N ARG A 134 9.83 -10.65 -1.33
CA ARG A 134 9.80 -12.12 -1.45
C ARG A 134 10.98 -12.64 -2.26
N GLU A 135 11.34 -11.97 -3.35
CA GLU A 135 12.49 -12.33 -4.17
C GLU A 135 13.80 -12.23 -3.37
N ALA A 136 14.01 -11.14 -2.65
CA ALA A 136 15.20 -10.92 -1.84
C ALA A 136 15.29 -11.85 -0.62
N MET A 137 14.17 -12.19 0.00
CA MET A 137 14.12 -13.06 1.19
C MET A 137 14.08 -14.55 0.84
N GLY A 138 13.54 -14.88 -0.30
CA GLY A 138 13.10 -16.23 -0.66
C GLY A 138 11.76 -16.61 0.02
N ASP A 139 11.06 -17.55 -0.59
CA ASP A 139 9.69 -17.96 -0.26
C ASP A 139 9.45 -18.28 1.21
N ARG A 140 10.39 -19.04 1.80
CA ARG A 140 10.22 -19.49 3.19
C ARG A 140 10.32 -18.34 4.17
N ALA A 141 11.39 -17.54 4.08
CA ALA A 141 11.63 -16.43 4.98
C ALA A 141 10.54 -15.36 4.84
N PHE A 142 10.08 -15.10 3.61
CA PHE A 142 8.97 -14.18 3.38
C PHE A 142 7.66 -14.64 4.05
N ARG A 143 7.30 -15.93 3.91
CA ARG A 143 6.13 -16.47 4.60
C ARG A 143 6.26 -16.43 6.13
N ASP A 144 7.44 -16.70 6.65
CA ASP A 144 7.69 -16.64 8.07
C ASP A 144 7.63 -15.19 8.60
N PHE A 145 8.11 -14.22 7.82
CA PHE A 145 7.95 -12.78 8.10
C PHE A 145 6.47 -12.38 8.19
N LEU A 146 5.65 -12.72 7.20
CA LEU A 146 4.22 -12.41 7.23
C LEU A 146 3.47 -13.06 8.38
N ARG A 147 3.82 -14.31 8.74
CA ARG A 147 3.24 -15.00 9.90
C ARG A 147 3.63 -14.34 11.21
N THR A 148 4.89 -13.92 11.32
CA THR A 148 5.40 -13.23 12.52
C THR A 148 4.70 -11.89 12.68
N TYR A 149 4.61 -11.10 11.61
CA TYR A 149 3.90 -9.83 11.59
C TYR A 149 2.43 -10.00 12.00
N LEU A 150 1.69 -10.91 11.35
CA LEU A 150 0.31 -11.22 11.69
C LEU A 150 0.15 -11.69 13.15
N GLY A 151 1.04 -12.55 13.62
CA GLY A 151 0.98 -13.10 14.98
C GLY A 151 1.26 -12.06 16.06
N ARG A 152 2.23 -11.17 15.81
CA ARG A 152 2.66 -10.13 16.76
C ARG A 152 1.64 -9.01 16.89
N TYR A 153 1.09 -8.55 15.77
CA TYR A 153 0.21 -7.38 15.74
C TYR A 153 -1.29 -7.73 15.65
N ARG A 154 -1.61 -8.97 15.91
CA ARG A 154 -2.99 -9.45 15.90
C ARG A 154 -3.89 -8.61 16.82
N TYR A 155 -4.95 -8.04 16.22
CA TYR A 155 -5.94 -7.16 16.88
C TYR A 155 -5.35 -5.85 17.43
N GLN A 156 -4.29 -5.37 16.81
CA GLN A 156 -3.70 -4.07 17.09
C GLN A 156 -3.84 -3.15 15.86
N ILE A 157 -3.74 -1.85 16.12
CA ILE A 157 -3.56 -0.84 15.08
C ILE A 157 -2.07 -0.64 14.93
N VAL A 158 -1.53 -0.88 13.74
CA VAL A 158 -0.11 -0.78 13.41
C VAL A 158 0.18 0.45 12.59
N SER A 159 1.40 0.94 12.74
CA SER A 159 1.99 2.00 11.93
C SER A 159 3.06 1.44 10.98
N THR A 160 3.49 2.27 10.03
CA THR A 160 4.66 1.98 9.20
C THR A 160 5.91 1.71 10.03
N GLU A 161 6.08 2.37 11.19
CA GLU A 161 7.23 2.14 12.07
C GLU A 161 7.17 0.76 12.73
N ASP A 162 5.99 0.27 13.09
CA ASP A 162 5.81 -1.10 13.60
C ASP A 162 6.17 -2.14 12.53
N TRP A 163 5.68 -1.92 11.29
CA TRP A 163 6.01 -2.77 10.15
C TRP A 163 7.53 -2.77 9.87
N LEU A 164 8.15 -1.59 9.90
CA LEU A 164 9.60 -1.42 9.69
C LEU A 164 10.41 -2.05 10.82
N ALA A 165 9.92 -2.05 12.06
CA ALA A 165 10.56 -2.73 13.17
C ALA A 165 10.66 -4.26 12.93
N GLU A 166 9.61 -4.88 12.35
CA GLU A 166 9.67 -6.28 11.94
C GLU A 166 10.72 -6.51 10.83
N LEU A 167 10.77 -5.64 9.84
CA LEU A 167 11.76 -5.76 8.77
C LEU A 167 13.20 -5.62 9.30
N ARG A 168 13.44 -4.66 10.22
CA ARG A 168 14.73 -4.46 10.89
C ARG A 168 15.16 -5.67 11.72
N SER A 169 14.20 -6.40 12.31
CA SER A 169 14.49 -7.59 13.12
C SER A 169 15.13 -8.74 12.33
N LEU A 170 15.06 -8.70 10.99
CA LEU A 170 15.66 -9.69 10.11
C LEU A 170 17.17 -9.46 9.88
N ASP A 171 17.71 -8.33 10.35
CA ASP A 171 19.13 -7.95 10.24
C ASP A 171 19.69 -8.07 8.81
N ASN A 172 18.90 -7.68 7.82
CA ASN A 172 19.24 -7.71 6.40
C ASN A 172 19.22 -6.29 5.80
N PRO A 173 20.41 -5.69 5.51
CA PRO A 173 20.49 -4.33 4.97
C PRO A 173 19.88 -4.16 3.58
N GLU A 174 19.83 -5.21 2.76
CA GLU A 174 19.23 -5.17 1.42
C GLU A 174 17.74 -4.90 1.50
N LEU A 175 17.02 -5.55 2.43
CA LEU A 175 15.59 -5.34 2.65
C LEU A 175 15.28 -3.90 3.09
N LEU A 176 16.15 -3.32 3.93
CA LEU A 176 16.03 -1.92 4.34
C LEU A 176 16.31 -0.94 3.19
N THR A 177 17.15 -1.33 2.24
CA THR A 177 17.39 -0.54 1.03
C THR A 177 16.15 -0.56 0.13
N LEU A 178 15.57 -1.74 -0.11
CA LEU A 178 14.30 -1.87 -0.84
C LEU A 178 13.19 -1.03 -0.19
N TYR A 179 13.04 -1.10 1.13
CA TYR A 179 12.05 -0.27 1.84
C TYR A 179 12.25 1.22 1.57
N ARG A 180 13.49 1.71 1.67
CA ARG A 180 13.80 3.13 1.45
C ARG A 180 13.51 3.59 0.03
N GLU A 181 13.82 2.76 -0.95
CA GLU A 181 13.63 3.08 -2.37
C GLU A 181 12.16 3.07 -2.79
N TRP A 182 11.38 2.14 -2.27
CA TRP A 182 10.01 1.92 -2.72
C TRP A 182 8.95 2.58 -1.84
N VAL A 183 9.13 2.52 -0.54
CA VAL A 183 8.09 2.84 0.44
C VAL A 183 8.34 4.17 1.13
N GLN A 184 9.54 4.38 1.68
CA GLN A 184 9.81 5.55 2.50
C GLN A 184 9.72 6.84 1.69
N PRO A 185 8.87 7.82 2.09
CA PRO A 185 8.89 9.12 1.44
C PRO A 185 10.27 9.77 1.59
N PRO A 186 10.73 10.56 0.60
CA PRO A 186 11.96 11.32 0.74
C PRO A 186 11.86 12.16 2.01
N SER A 187 12.90 12.12 2.84
CA SER A 187 12.96 12.93 4.06
C SER A 187 12.57 14.36 3.73
N ALA A 188 11.57 14.90 4.40
CA ALA A 188 11.23 16.29 4.26
C ALA A 188 12.52 17.10 4.46
N ARG A 189 12.89 17.94 3.48
CA ARG A 189 13.98 18.91 3.71
C ARG A 189 13.62 19.65 4.98
N PRO A 190 14.55 19.81 5.94
CA PRO A 190 14.27 20.62 7.09
C PRO A 190 13.70 21.94 6.58
N VAL A 191 12.50 22.29 7.01
CA VAL A 191 11.95 23.61 6.78
C VAL A 191 12.97 24.54 7.43
N MET A 192 13.75 25.28 6.62
CA MET A 192 14.58 26.34 7.15
C MET A 192 13.61 27.29 7.84
N GLU A 193 13.65 27.33 9.17
CA GLU A 193 12.95 28.37 9.90
C GLU A 193 13.38 29.70 9.28
N PRO A 194 12.46 30.61 8.95
CA PRO A 194 12.82 31.89 8.45
C PRO A 194 13.72 32.53 9.50
N THR A 195 14.96 32.88 9.10
CA THR A 195 15.88 33.64 9.94
C THR A 195 15.09 34.85 10.46
N PRO A 196 15.09 35.13 11.77
CA PRO A 196 14.42 36.32 12.28
C PRO A 196 14.98 37.52 11.54
N THR A 197 14.18 38.10 10.66
CA THR A 197 14.52 39.37 10.03
C THR A 197 14.44 40.42 11.15
N ASP A 198 15.54 41.04 11.46
CA ASP A 198 15.58 42.18 12.38
C ASP A 198 14.47 43.17 11.98
N ALA A 199 13.40 43.17 12.77
CA ALA A 199 12.34 44.15 12.60
C ALA A 199 12.94 45.51 12.90
N PRO A 200 12.79 46.54 12.03
CA PRO A 200 13.29 47.88 12.34
C PRO A 200 12.55 48.39 13.58
N GLU A 201 13.33 48.85 14.57
CA GLU A 201 12.80 49.55 15.74
C GLU A 201 11.92 50.71 15.27
N VAL A 202 10.63 50.61 15.53
CA VAL A 202 9.72 51.73 15.37
C VAL A 202 9.94 52.67 16.56
N GLN A 203 10.74 53.71 16.35
CA GLN A 203 10.83 54.81 17.33
C GLN A 203 9.46 55.49 17.49
N ALA A 204 8.86 55.33 18.65
CA ALA A 204 7.62 56.00 19.00
C ALA A 204 7.91 57.52 19.11
N VAL A 205 7.37 58.28 18.18
CA VAL A 205 7.27 59.74 18.31
C VAL A 205 6.05 60.01 19.18
N VAL A 206 6.31 60.43 20.42
CA VAL A 206 5.28 60.96 21.33
C VAL A 206 5.14 62.44 21.06
N PRO A 207 3.92 63.03 20.96
CA PRO A 207 3.68 64.44 20.75
C PRO A 207 3.95 65.33 21.99
#